data_8bfd4c875deb3d645cde9065ce91e9aa
#
_entry.id   8bfd4c875deb3d645cde9065ce91e9aa
#
_cell.length_a   1.000
_cell.length_b   1.000
_cell.length_c   1.000
_cell.angle_alpha   90.00
_cell.angle_beta   90.00
_cell.angle_gamma   90.00
#
_symmetry.space_group_name_H-M   'P 1'
#
loop_
_entity.id
_entity.type
_entity.pdbx_description
1 polymer ?
#
loop_
_entity_poly.entity_id
_entity_poly.type
_entity_poly.pdbx_seq_one_letter_code
_entity_poly.pdbx_strand_id
1 'polypeptide(L)'
;RDQSSASAASAADGFVTGFVALGHYRYERPWSAYPLVDALARMAFDWSRGRHPELLSGAFYRPLDTAVPQQFFATSMLASSVAYGLLGWEPDAPGGRARLAPQLPPHWDGARVEGLRVGPVRLDAAIERRPGLLRLRVRAEGGSLSLAVRPVLPPGARGLVLLVDGRRAPGGEAGGALVALSGQTRVVEARWTGGLEVEPPLVALEPGQADGGVRVLSVDAVPGGWALALEGRAGSEATLRLHGEAPASASPGTLAAEGASTALRLRFPGTPAGFSRLAVRLGRRHAP
;
A
#
# COMPACT_ATOMS: atom_id res chain seq x y z
N ARG A 1 9.87 11.96 0.86
CA ARG A 1 10.85 12.87 1.48
C ARG A 1 12.26 12.46 1.07
N ASP A 2 13.02 13.35 0.47
CA ASP A 2 14.46 13.15 0.29
C ASP A 2 15.13 13.38 1.64
N GLN A 3 15.62 12.33 2.25
CA GLN A 3 16.23 12.41 3.58
C GLN A 3 17.69 12.85 3.53
N SER A 4 18.33 12.79 2.37
CA SER A 4 19.67 13.35 2.20
C SER A 4 19.67 14.87 2.36
N SER A 5 18.52 15.51 2.10
CA SER A 5 18.29 16.95 2.28
C SER A 5 17.44 17.29 3.52
N ALA A 6 17.16 16.33 4.41
CA ALA A 6 16.38 16.59 5.61
C ALA A 6 17.09 17.57 6.53
N SER A 7 16.59 18.77 6.61
CA SER A 7 17.10 19.85 7.43
C SER A 7 15.95 20.71 7.95
N ALA A 8 16.20 21.58 8.90
CA ALA A 8 15.24 22.56 9.37
C ALA A 8 14.75 23.51 8.25
N ALA A 9 15.53 23.66 7.18
CA ALA A 9 15.19 24.49 6.02
C ALA A 9 14.38 23.74 4.95
N SER A 10 14.28 22.40 5.01
CA SER A 10 13.44 21.62 4.09
C SER A 10 12.01 21.52 4.61
N ALA A 11 11.06 21.24 3.72
CA ALA A 11 9.64 21.06 4.06
C ALA A 11 9.09 19.76 3.48
N ALA A 12 8.11 19.17 4.16
CA ALA A 12 7.25 18.13 3.65
C ALA A 12 5.86 18.74 3.36
N ASP A 13 5.42 18.64 2.13
CA ASP A 13 4.14 19.17 1.67
C ASP A 13 3.09 18.06 1.66
N GLY A 14 1.95 18.29 2.34
CA GLY A 14 0.86 17.31 2.43
C GLY A 14 0.21 17.01 1.08
N PHE A 15 0.07 18.02 0.21
CA PHE A 15 -0.49 17.86 -1.13
C PHE A 15 0.43 17.00 -2.02
N VAL A 16 1.71 17.34 -2.08
CA VAL A 16 2.71 16.58 -2.85
C VAL A 16 2.85 15.15 -2.31
N THR A 17 2.78 14.96 -1.00
CA THR A 17 2.81 13.62 -0.37
C THR A 17 1.71 12.71 -0.91
N GLY A 18 0.49 13.24 -1.10
CA GLY A 18 -0.62 12.48 -1.68
C GLY A 18 -0.40 12.09 -3.14
N PHE A 19 0.19 12.97 -3.96
CA PHE A 19 0.57 12.62 -5.34
C PHE A 19 1.63 11.52 -5.38
N VAL A 20 2.61 11.59 -4.49
CA VAL A 20 3.65 10.55 -4.40
C VAL A 20 3.02 9.21 -4.00
N ALA A 21 2.07 9.20 -3.05
CA ALA A 21 1.32 8.00 -2.68
C ALA A 21 0.57 7.41 -3.87
N LEU A 22 -0.17 8.23 -4.62
CA LEU A 22 -0.87 7.81 -5.84
C LEU A 22 0.10 7.26 -6.90
N GLY A 23 1.25 7.91 -7.09
CA GLY A 23 2.29 7.43 -7.98
C GLY A 23 2.77 6.02 -7.59
N HIS A 24 3.06 5.79 -6.32
CA HIS A 24 3.45 4.47 -5.83
C HIS A 24 2.36 3.41 -6.04
N TYR A 25 1.09 3.71 -5.75
CA TYR A 25 -0.02 2.78 -6.04
C TYR A 25 -0.16 2.49 -7.54
N ARG A 26 0.04 3.50 -8.41
CA ARG A 26 0.01 3.32 -9.86
C ARG A 26 1.09 2.35 -10.36
N TYR A 27 2.25 2.34 -9.70
CA TYR A 27 3.35 1.40 -9.96
C TYR A 27 3.29 0.13 -9.11
N GLU A 28 2.15 -0.15 -8.47
CA GLU A 28 1.90 -1.36 -7.67
C GLU A 28 2.92 -1.54 -6.53
N ARG A 29 3.25 -0.43 -5.84
CA ARG A 29 4.19 -0.38 -4.71
C ARG A 29 3.48 -0.01 -3.41
N PRO A 30 2.56 -0.85 -2.89
CA PRO A 30 1.77 -0.53 -1.69
C PRO A 30 2.63 -0.31 -0.44
N TRP A 31 3.79 -0.99 -0.36
CA TRP A 31 4.75 -0.82 0.74
C TRP A 31 5.36 0.59 0.83
N SER A 32 5.46 1.31 -0.27
CA SER A 32 5.92 2.71 -0.28
C SER A 32 4.74 3.70 -0.24
N ALA A 33 3.58 3.32 -0.76
CA ALA A 33 2.40 4.17 -0.84
C ALA A 33 1.68 4.29 0.52
N TYR A 34 1.44 3.17 1.19
CA TYR A 34 0.60 3.14 2.39
C TYR A 34 1.17 3.99 3.55
N PRO A 35 2.48 4.02 3.85
CA PRO A 35 3.02 4.91 4.87
C PRO A 35 2.73 6.40 4.63
N LEU A 36 2.64 6.82 3.37
CA LEU A 36 2.30 8.21 3.03
C LEU A 36 0.82 8.49 3.28
N VAL A 37 -0.05 7.51 2.99
CA VAL A 37 -1.49 7.61 3.30
C VAL A 37 -1.73 7.62 4.81
N ASP A 38 -1.04 6.75 5.56
CA ASP A 38 -1.11 6.71 7.02
C ASP A 38 -0.64 8.03 7.64
N ALA A 39 0.48 8.59 7.14
CA ALA A 39 0.98 9.89 7.58
C ALA A 39 -0.04 11.01 7.33
N LEU A 40 -0.66 11.07 6.16
CA LEU A 40 -1.72 12.03 5.87
C LEU A 40 -2.93 11.84 6.78
N ALA A 41 -3.34 10.59 7.03
CA ALA A 41 -4.46 10.30 7.92
C ALA A 41 -4.16 10.76 9.36
N ARG A 42 -2.97 10.49 9.89
CA ARG A 42 -2.55 10.94 11.22
C ARG A 42 -2.54 12.46 11.35
N MET A 43 -2.00 13.16 10.35
CA MET A 43 -1.99 14.63 10.32
C MET A 43 -3.38 15.23 10.54
N ALA A 44 -4.42 14.58 10.01
CA ALA A 44 -5.80 15.04 10.16
C ALA A 44 -6.30 15.01 11.62
N PHE A 45 -5.66 14.25 12.49
CA PHE A 45 -6.04 14.13 13.92
C PHE A 45 -5.07 14.82 14.85
N ASP A 46 -3.78 14.81 14.54
CA ASP A 46 -2.73 15.27 15.46
C ASP A 46 -2.70 16.79 15.62
N TRP A 47 -3.00 17.54 14.55
CA TRP A 47 -2.90 19.01 14.59
C TRP A 47 -4.24 19.72 14.73
N SER A 48 -5.26 19.24 14.06
CA SER A 48 -6.62 19.73 14.26
C SER A 48 -7.62 18.85 13.48
N ARG A 49 -8.66 18.43 14.12
CA ARG A 49 -9.66 17.47 13.65
C ARG A 49 -10.09 17.68 12.18
N GLY A 50 -9.59 16.82 11.27
CA GLY A 50 -9.87 16.84 9.85
C GLY A 50 -9.11 17.88 9.03
N ARG A 51 -8.14 18.58 9.59
CA ARG A 51 -7.35 19.60 8.90
C ARG A 51 -5.94 19.12 8.62
N HIS A 52 -5.40 19.56 7.50
CA HIS A 52 -4.02 19.27 7.12
C HIS A 52 -3.26 20.60 7.00
N PRO A 53 -2.20 20.83 7.75
CA PRO A 53 -1.30 21.96 7.50
C PRO A 53 -0.65 21.76 6.12
N GLU A 54 -0.39 22.85 5.44
CA GLU A 54 0.26 22.84 4.14
C GLU A 54 1.65 22.20 4.21
N LEU A 55 2.48 22.71 5.10
CA LEU A 55 3.88 22.34 5.23
C LEU A 55 4.21 21.88 6.64
N LEU A 56 4.95 20.79 6.71
CA LEU A 56 5.64 20.31 7.91
C LEU A 56 7.13 20.54 7.79
N SER A 57 7.82 20.67 8.90
CA SER A 57 9.29 20.71 8.92
C SER A 57 9.87 19.46 8.24
N GLY A 58 10.93 19.64 7.47
CA GLY A 58 11.68 18.56 6.89
C GLY A 58 12.43 17.70 7.91
N ALA A 59 12.72 18.22 9.09
CA ALA A 59 13.48 17.53 10.14
C ALA A 59 12.60 16.95 11.24
N PHE A 60 11.49 17.62 11.58
CA PHE A 60 10.67 17.29 12.74
C PHE A 60 9.20 17.21 12.36
N TYR A 61 8.42 16.36 13.05
CA TYR A 61 6.99 16.26 12.88
C TYR A 61 6.29 17.45 13.54
N ARG A 62 6.28 18.59 12.84
CA ARG A 62 5.56 19.80 13.24
C ARG A 62 5.22 20.66 12.02
N PRO A 63 4.10 21.39 12.03
CA PRO A 63 3.83 22.42 11.04
C PRO A 63 4.91 23.52 11.06
N LEU A 64 5.15 24.13 9.91
CA LEU A 64 5.94 25.34 9.81
C LEU A 64 5.07 26.55 10.16
N ASP A 65 5.62 27.52 10.88
CA ASP A 65 4.90 28.71 11.36
C ASP A 65 4.36 29.57 10.20
N THR A 66 5.01 29.50 9.04
CA THR A 66 4.61 30.22 7.81
C THR A 66 3.62 29.44 6.93
N ALA A 67 3.33 28.18 7.29
CA ALA A 67 2.43 27.35 6.51
C ALA A 67 0.96 27.72 6.71
N VAL A 68 0.15 27.55 5.67
CA VAL A 68 -1.30 27.63 5.81
C VAL A 68 -1.78 26.54 6.78
N PRO A 69 -2.50 26.91 7.84
CA PRO A 69 -2.87 25.93 8.89
C PRO A 69 -3.91 24.91 8.41
N GLN A 70 -4.57 25.17 7.29
CA GLN A 70 -5.50 24.25 6.63
C GLN A 70 -5.37 24.36 5.13
N GLN A 71 -4.80 23.34 4.51
CA GLN A 71 -4.73 23.24 3.06
C GLN A 71 -5.77 22.21 2.56
N PHE A 72 -6.77 22.70 1.84
CA PHE A 72 -7.83 21.86 1.27
C PHE A 72 -7.27 20.80 0.31
N PHE A 73 -6.26 21.15 -0.47
CA PHE A 73 -5.62 20.23 -1.40
C PHE A 73 -5.00 19.02 -0.68
N ALA A 74 -4.31 19.22 0.45
CA ALA A 74 -3.74 18.13 1.24
C ALA A 74 -4.84 17.22 1.81
N THR A 75 -5.96 17.81 2.28
CA THR A 75 -7.13 17.04 2.75
C THR A 75 -7.74 16.21 1.63
N SER A 76 -7.92 16.78 0.44
CA SER A 76 -8.50 16.07 -0.71
C SER A 76 -7.59 14.93 -1.20
N MET A 77 -6.28 15.08 -1.05
CA MET A 77 -5.32 14.06 -1.45
C MET A 77 -5.34 12.82 -0.57
N LEU A 78 -5.73 12.91 0.71
CA LEU A 78 -5.98 11.73 1.53
C LEU A 78 -7.13 10.91 0.93
N ALA A 79 -8.27 11.54 0.65
CA ALA A 79 -9.43 10.85 0.06
C ALA A 79 -9.09 10.27 -1.33
N SER A 80 -8.36 11.02 -2.16
CA SER A 80 -7.92 10.58 -3.48
C SER A 80 -6.96 9.39 -3.39
N SER A 81 -6.01 9.41 -2.46
CA SER A 81 -5.05 8.31 -2.26
C SER A 81 -5.74 7.04 -1.77
N VAL A 82 -6.78 7.15 -0.94
CA VAL A 82 -7.59 6.00 -0.53
C VAL A 82 -8.44 5.48 -1.69
N ALA A 83 -9.19 6.35 -2.38
CA ALA A 83 -10.10 5.92 -3.43
C ALA A 83 -9.36 5.42 -4.68
N TYR A 84 -8.48 6.24 -5.25
CA TYR A 84 -7.81 5.91 -6.52
C TYR A 84 -6.53 5.10 -6.35
N GLY A 85 -5.91 5.14 -5.16
CA GLY A 85 -4.70 4.39 -4.82
C GLY A 85 -5.01 3.07 -4.11
N LEU A 86 -5.34 3.13 -2.82
CA LEU A 86 -5.53 1.96 -1.97
C LEU A 86 -6.63 1.01 -2.49
N LEU A 87 -7.77 1.55 -2.94
CA LEU A 87 -8.85 0.77 -3.56
C LEU A 87 -8.65 0.56 -5.06
N GLY A 88 -7.84 1.38 -5.73
CA GLY A 88 -7.65 1.34 -7.17
C GLY A 88 -8.95 1.56 -7.94
N TRP A 89 -9.83 2.44 -7.42
CA TRP A 89 -11.12 2.77 -8.01
C TRP A 89 -10.96 3.68 -9.22
N GLU A 90 -11.45 3.25 -10.36
CA GLU A 90 -11.47 4.04 -11.60
C GLU A 90 -12.86 3.97 -12.23
N PRO A 91 -13.72 4.99 -12.02
CA PRO A 91 -15.04 5.07 -12.62
C PRO A 91 -14.98 5.61 -14.06
N ASP A 92 -15.79 5.02 -14.95
CA ASP A 92 -16.06 5.51 -16.30
C ASP A 92 -17.58 5.54 -16.50
N ALA A 93 -18.19 6.63 -16.08
CA ALA A 93 -19.65 6.80 -16.17
C ALA A 93 -20.18 6.81 -17.61
N PRO A 94 -19.56 7.49 -18.60
CA PRO A 94 -19.99 7.41 -19.98
C PRO A 94 -19.95 6.00 -20.55
N GLY A 95 -18.96 5.19 -20.15
CA GLY A 95 -18.83 3.79 -20.58
C GLY A 95 -19.67 2.80 -19.79
N GLY A 96 -20.38 3.22 -18.73
CA GLY A 96 -21.12 2.32 -17.84
C GLY A 96 -20.24 1.27 -17.17
N ARG A 97 -19.00 1.61 -16.88
CA ARG A 97 -17.99 0.68 -16.36
C ARG A 97 -17.14 1.29 -15.27
N ALA A 98 -16.48 0.42 -14.50
CA ALA A 98 -15.50 0.81 -13.50
C ALA A 98 -14.41 -0.25 -13.35
N ARG A 99 -13.30 0.13 -12.73
CA ARG A 99 -12.26 -0.79 -12.28
C ARG A 99 -12.08 -0.70 -10.76
N LEU A 100 -11.77 -1.83 -10.14
CA LEU A 100 -11.41 -1.94 -8.74
C LEU A 100 -10.15 -2.82 -8.64
N ALA A 101 -9.07 -2.25 -8.12
CA ALA A 101 -7.76 -2.90 -8.00
C ALA A 101 -7.18 -2.69 -6.59
N PRO A 102 -7.72 -3.34 -5.55
CA PRO A 102 -7.34 -3.08 -4.18
C PRO A 102 -5.88 -3.46 -3.90
N GLN A 103 -5.19 -2.60 -3.17
CA GLN A 103 -3.80 -2.75 -2.74
C GLN A 103 -3.71 -2.56 -1.22
N LEU A 104 -4.45 -3.40 -0.48
CA LEU A 104 -4.48 -3.34 0.98
C LEU A 104 -3.14 -3.75 1.58
N PRO A 105 -2.71 -3.09 2.69
CA PRO A 105 -1.50 -3.51 3.39
C PRO A 105 -1.64 -4.94 3.94
N PRO A 106 -0.56 -5.71 4.04
CA PRO A 106 -0.61 -7.14 4.38
C PRO A 106 -1.15 -7.46 5.77
N HIS A 107 -1.16 -6.52 6.70
CA HIS A 107 -1.73 -6.68 8.03
C HIS A 107 -3.24 -6.39 8.10
N TRP A 108 -3.88 -6.05 6.98
CA TRP A 108 -5.33 -5.90 6.91
C TRP A 108 -5.97 -7.19 6.40
N ASP A 109 -6.93 -7.74 7.17
CA ASP A 109 -7.70 -8.91 6.74
C ASP A 109 -8.79 -8.56 5.72
N GLY A 110 -9.12 -7.28 5.58
CA GLY A 110 -10.08 -6.79 4.61
C GLY A 110 -10.45 -5.33 4.79
N ALA A 111 -11.40 -4.90 3.96
CA ALA A 111 -11.97 -3.56 3.98
C ALA A 111 -13.40 -3.60 3.47
N ARG A 112 -14.19 -2.60 3.85
CA ARG A 112 -15.52 -2.38 3.30
C ARG A 112 -15.61 -0.95 2.79
N VAL A 113 -16.15 -0.80 1.61
CA VAL A 113 -16.44 0.51 1.00
C VAL A 113 -17.87 0.52 0.50
N GLU A 114 -18.56 1.61 0.77
CA GLU A 114 -19.96 1.80 0.40
C GLU A 114 -20.13 3.09 -0.37
N GLY A 115 -21.07 3.09 -1.32
CA GLY A 115 -21.49 4.29 -2.02
C GLY A 115 -20.52 4.78 -3.08
N LEU A 116 -19.62 3.95 -3.62
CA LEU A 116 -18.85 4.32 -4.81
C LEU A 116 -19.81 4.57 -5.98
N ARG A 117 -19.63 5.68 -6.69
CA ARG A 117 -20.56 6.08 -7.73
C ARG A 117 -19.99 6.02 -9.13
N VAL A 118 -20.82 5.54 -10.08
CA VAL A 118 -20.57 5.58 -11.53
C VAL A 118 -21.86 6.08 -12.19
N GLY A 119 -21.94 7.37 -12.43
CA GLY A 119 -23.20 8.01 -12.84
C GLY A 119 -24.32 7.77 -11.81
N PRO A 120 -25.48 7.21 -12.20
CA PRO A 120 -26.57 6.90 -11.28
C PRO A 120 -26.32 5.62 -10.44
N VAL A 121 -25.38 4.78 -10.85
CA VAL A 121 -25.11 3.50 -10.19
C VAL A 121 -24.30 3.72 -8.92
N ARG A 122 -24.76 3.11 -7.83
CA ARG A 122 -24.06 3.01 -6.55
C ARG A 122 -23.48 1.60 -6.41
N LEU A 123 -22.20 1.48 -6.08
CA LEU A 123 -21.51 0.23 -5.84
C LEU A 123 -21.04 0.16 -4.39
N ASP A 124 -21.32 -0.97 -3.74
CA ASP A 124 -20.80 -1.36 -2.44
C ASP A 124 -19.88 -2.58 -2.62
N ALA A 125 -18.76 -2.60 -1.92
CA ALA A 125 -17.79 -3.68 -1.96
C ALA A 125 -17.29 -4.06 -0.56
N ALA A 126 -17.26 -5.37 -0.28
CA ALA A 126 -16.56 -5.93 0.87
C ALA A 126 -15.38 -6.75 0.34
N ILE A 127 -14.20 -6.44 0.85
CA ILE A 127 -12.92 -7.02 0.45
C ILE A 127 -12.43 -7.88 1.61
N GLU A 128 -12.14 -9.14 1.35
CA GLU A 128 -11.46 -10.06 2.27
C GLU A 128 -10.08 -10.38 1.69
N ARG A 129 -9.07 -10.39 2.53
CA ARG A 129 -7.70 -10.65 2.14
C ARG A 129 -7.07 -11.68 3.08
N ARG A 130 -6.36 -12.64 2.49
CA ARG A 130 -5.51 -13.61 3.19
C ARG A 130 -4.31 -13.94 2.31
N PRO A 131 -3.25 -14.53 2.83
CA PRO A 131 -2.14 -15.01 2.00
C PRO A 131 -2.65 -15.90 0.86
N GLY A 132 -2.33 -15.54 -0.38
CA GLY A 132 -2.78 -16.27 -1.58
C GLY A 132 -4.25 -16.08 -1.97
N LEU A 133 -5.02 -15.20 -1.32
CA LEU A 133 -6.44 -14.97 -1.60
C LEU A 133 -6.80 -13.49 -1.48
N LEU A 134 -7.48 -12.99 -2.50
CA LEU A 134 -8.28 -11.76 -2.46
C LEU A 134 -9.70 -12.11 -2.88
N ARG A 135 -10.69 -11.82 -2.02
CA ARG A 135 -12.11 -12.03 -2.31
C ARG A 135 -12.86 -10.72 -2.20
N LEU A 136 -13.64 -10.40 -3.22
CA LEU A 136 -14.51 -9.23 -3.25
C LEU A 136 -15.97 -9.69 -3.35
N ARG A 137 -16.82 -9.16 -2.46
CA ARG A 137 -18.28 -9.22 -2.61
C ARG A 137 -18.73 -7.84 -3.06
N VAL A 138 -19.29 -7.76 -4.25
CA VAL A 138 -19.68 -6.50 -4.88
C VAL A 138 -21.15 -6.50 -5.23
N ARG A 139 -21.81 -5.35 -5.02
CA ARG A 139 -23.22 -5.14 -5.37
C ARG A 139 -23.38 -3.74 -5.98
N ALA A 140 -24.11 -3.65 -7.06
CA ALA A 140 -24.47 -2.38 -7.69
C ALA A 140 -25.98 -2.17 -7.63
N GLU A 141 -26.41 -0.95 -7.34
CA GLU A 141 -27.79 -0.52 -7.29
C GLU A 141 -27.99 0.73 -8.18
N GLY A 142 -29.21 0.93 -8.66
CA GLY A 142 -29.55 2.10 -9.49
C GLY A 142 -29.22 1.93 -10.97
N GLY A 143 -28.91 0.72 -11.43
CA GLY A 143 -28.63 0.41 -12.84
C GLY A 143 -27.70 -0.77 -13.01
N SER A 144 -27.20 -0.95 -14.24
CA SER A 144 -26.19 -1.95 -14.58
C SER A 144 -24.81 -1.33 -14.67
N LEU A 145 -23.79 -2.10 -14.28
CA LEU A 145 -22.38 -1.68 -14.30
C LEU A 145 -21.51 -2.87 -14.74
N SER A 146 -20.56 -2.62 -15.61
CA SER A 146 -19.48 -3.56 -15.91
C SER A 146 -18.27 -3.26 -15.03
N LEU A 147 -17.96 -4.15 -14.07
CA LEU A 147 -16.85 -3.97 -13.13
C LEU A 147 -15.66 -4.85 -13.52
N ALA A 148 -14.51 -4.25 -13.80
CA ALA A 148 -13.24 -4.93 -13.92
C ALA A 148 -12.58 -5.04 -12.54
N VAL A 149 -12.39 -6.27 -12.04
CA VAL A 149 -11.65 -6.52 -10.79
C VAL A 149 -10.26 -7.03 -11.17
N ARG A 150 -9.24 -6.25 -10.79
CA ARG A 150 -7.84 -6.60 -11.04
C ARG A 150 -7.08 -6.77 -9.72
N PRO A 151 -6.66 -8.00 -9.38
CA PRO A 151 -5.81 -8.20 -8.22
C PRO A 151 -4.41 -7.64 -8.49
N VAL A 152 -3.85 -6.93 -7.53
CA VAL A 152 -2.41 -6.60 -7.53
C VAL A 152 -1.71 -7.70 -6.76
N LEU A 153 -0.83 -8.42 -7.46
CA LEU A 153 -0.17 -9.59 -6.91
C LEU A 153 1.14 -9.22 -6.22
N PRO A 154 1.48 -9.88 -5.10
CA PRO A 154 2.77 -9.66 -4.46
C PRO A 154 3.93 -10.14 -5.36
N PRO A 155 5.10 -9.50 -5.29
CA PRO A 155 6.28 -9.90 -6.06
C PRO A 155 6.60 -11.39 -5.91
N GLY A 156 6.67 -12.09 -7.04
CA GLY A 156 6.96 -13.52 -7.09
C GLY A 156 5.75 -14.45 -6.89
N ALA A 157 4.53 -13.91 -6.86
CA ALA A 157 3.31 -14.72 -6.90
C ALA A 157 3.16 -15.46 -8.23
N ARG A 158 2.54 -16.64 -8.19
CA ARG A 158 2.41 -17.56 -9.33
C ARG A 158 1.01 -18.17 -9.37
N GLY A 159 0.61 -18.66 -10.54
CA GLY A 159 -0.58 -19.49 -10.69
C GLY A 159 -1.87 -18.75 -10.38
N LEU A 160 -2.00 -17.48 -10.81
CA LEU A 160 -3.23 -16.72 -10.62
C LEU A 160 -4.43 -17.44 -11.22
N VAL A 161 -5.45 -17.67 -10.40
CA VAL A 161 -6.76 -18.17 -10.79
C VAL A 161 -7.82 -17.14 -10.38
N LEU A 162 -8.62 -16.73 -11.34
CA LEU A 162 -9.76 -15.82 -11.12
C LEU A 162 -11.07 -16.61 -11.19
N LEU A 163 -11.92 -16.41 -10.20
CA LEU A 163 -13.26 -17.01 -10.11
C LEU A 163 -14.31 -15.91 -9.97
N VAL A 164 -15.42 -16.06 -10.67
CA VAL A 164 -16.64 -15.25 -10.47
C VAL A 164 -17.76 -16.20 -10.10
N ASP A 165 -18.34 -16.03 -8.92
CA ASP A 165 -19.36 -16.90 -8.31
C ASP A 165 -18.95 -18.38 -8.33
N GLY A 166 -17.68 -18.65 -8.00
CA GLY A 166 -17.10 -19.99 -7.95
C GLY A 166 -16.73 -20.60 -9.31
N ARG A 167 -17.01 -19.93 -10.43
CA ARG A 167 -16.65 -20.39 -11.77
C ARG A 167 -15.43 -19.66 -12.28
N ARG A 168 -14.53 -20.39 -12.97
CA ARG A 168 -13.33 -19.78 -13.54
C ARG A 168 -13.70 -18.68 -14.54
N ALA A 169 -13.23 -17.47 -14.27
CA ALA A 169 -13.40 -16.37 -15.19
C ALA A 169 -12.41 -16.53 -16.38
N PRO A 170 -12.84 -16.26 -17.62
CA PRO A 170 -11.87 -16.07 -18.70
C PRO A 170 -10.97 -14.91 -18.30
N GLY A 171 -9.67 -15.03 -18.57
CA GLY A 171 -8.72 -13.94 -18.33
C GLY A 171 -9.17 -12.70 -19.10
N GLY A 172 -9.53 -11.65 -18.39
CA GLY A 172 -9.84 -10.35 -18.97
C GLY A 172 -8.56 -9.61 -19.38
N GLU A 173 -8.70 -8.48 -20.06
CA GLU A 173 -7.60 -7.58 -20.35
C GLU A 173 -6.82 -7.22 -19.05
N ALA A 174 -5.51 -7.19 -19.15
CA ALA A 174 -4.59 -6.88 -18.06
C ALA A 174 -4.70 -7.80 -16.80
N GLY A 175 -5.11 -9.07 -16.95
CA GLY A 175 -5.08 -10.05 -15.84
C GLY A 175 -6.18 -9.87 -14.81
N GLY A 176 -7.29 -9.22 -15.14
CA GLY A 176 -8.46 -9.03 -14.28
C GLY A 176 -9.66 -9.90 -14.67
N ALA A 177 -10.69 -9.91 -13.84
CA ALA A 177 -12.01 -10.49 -14.11
C ALA A 177 -13.02 -9.39 -14.43
N LEU A 178 -13.82 -9.57 -15.48
CA LEU A 178 -14.93 -8.68 -15.82
C LEU A 178 -16.23 -9.24 -15.25
N VAL A 179 -16.97 -8.41 -14.53
CA VAL A 179 -18.20 -8.79 -13.82
C VAL A 179 -19.34 -7.85 -14.17
N ALA A 180 -20.42 -8.39 -14.73
CA ALA A 180 -21.65 -7.63 -14.91
C ALA A 180 -22.44 -7.57 -13.58
N LEU A 181 -22.78 -6.37 -13.16
CA LEU A 181 -23.53 -6.09 -11.94
C LEU A 181 -24.87 -5.47 -12.31
N SER A 182 -25.97 -6.02 -11.75
CA SER A 182 -27.35 -5.57 -11.98
C SER A 182 -28.24 -5.89 -10.77
N GLY A 183 -27.94 -5.31 -9.61
CA GLY A 183 -28.72 -5.49 -8.37
C GLY A 183 -28.34 -6.72 -7.53
N GLN A 184 -27.76 -7.75 -8.12
CA GLN A 184 -27.34 -8.95 -7.39
C GLN A 184 -25.94 -8.79 -6.82
N THR A 185 -25.69 -9.42 -5.67
CA THR A 185 -24.34 -9.54 -5.13
C THR A 185 -23.55 -10.56 -5.93
N ARG A 186 -22.36 -10.19 -6.37
CA ARG A 186 -21.42 -11.08 -7.06
C ARG A 186 -20.18 -11.27 -6.21
N VAL A 187 -19.56 -12.43 -6.32
CA VAL A 187 -18.32 -12.77 -5.60
C VAL A 187 -17.20 -12.97 -6.61
N VAL A 188 -16.13 -12.19 -6.46
CA VAL A 188 -14.91 -12.34 -7.27
C VAL A 188 -13.79 -12.83 -6.36
N GLU A 189 -13.13 -13.91 -6.75
CA GLU A 189 -11.97 -14.43 -6.02
C GLU A 189 -10.75 -14.45 -6.94
N ALA A 190 -9.64 -13.94 -6.42
CA ALA A 190 -8.32 -14.13 -7.00
C ALA A 190 -7.50 -15.02 -6.06
N ARG A 191 -6.99 -16.13 -6.55
CA ARG A 191 -6.16 -17.08 -5.81
C ARG A 191 -4.82 -17.22 -6.48
N TRP A 192 -3.76 -17.25 -5.70
CA TRP A 192 -2.38 -17.43 -6.19
C TRP A 192 -1.54 -18.18 -5.18
N THR A 193 -0.35 -18.58 -5.57
CA THR A 193 0.63 -19.24 -4.70
C THR A 193 1.91 -18.41 -4.63
N GLY A 194 2.59 -18.47 -3.50
CA GLY A 194 3.84 -17.75 -3.30
C GLY A 194 3.65 -16.24 -3.22
N GLY A 195 4.73 -15.52 -3.47
CA GLY A 195 4.80 -14.06 -3.37
C GLY A 195 5.17 -13.58 -1.97
N LEU A 196 5.91 -12.50 -1.93
CA LEU A 196 6.37 -11.84 -0.70
C LEU A 196 5.72 -10.47 -0.58
N GLU A 197 5.18 -10.20 0.59
CA GLU A 197 4.68 -8.88 0.96
C GLU A 197 5.45 -8.37 2.16
N VAL A 198 5.85 -7.11 2.10
CA VAL A 198 6.49 -6.42 3.21
C VAL A 198 5.45 -5.55 3.89
N GLU A 199 5.22 -5.77 5.18
CA GLU A 199 4.39 -4.87 5.97
C GLU A 199 5.07 -3.50 6.03
N PRO A 200 4.39 -2.43 5.59
CA PRO A 200 4.97 -1.11 5.63
C PRO A 200 5.34 -0.73 7.07
N PRO A 201 6.59 -0.37 7.33
CA PRO A 201 6.98 0.06 8.68
C PRO A 201 6.34 1.42 8.97
N LEU A 202 5.34 1.43 9.84
CA LEU A 202 4.66 2.64 10.27
C LEU A 202 5.32 3.17 11.54
N VAL A 203 5.58 4.47 11.57
CA VAL A 203 6.10 5.15 12.75
C VAL A 203 5.08 6.18 13.21
N ALA A 204 4.56 6.01 14.40
CA ALA A 204 3.78 7.04 15.07
C ALA A 204 4.78 8.06 15.68
N LEU A 205 4.77 9.28 15.15
CA LEU A 205 5.61 10.36 15.67
C LEU A 205 4.77 11.26 16.58
N GLU A 206 5.32 11.59 17.74
CA GLU A 206 4.80 12.68 18.56
C GLU A 206 5.22 14.04 17.96
N PRO A 207 4.42 15.10 18.15
CA PRO A 207 4.76 16.44 17.73
C PRO A 207 6.17 16.86 18.17
N GLY A 208 6.99 17.29 17.21
CA GLY A 208 8.39 17.69 17.43
C GLY A 208 9.42 16.56 17.32
N GLN A 209 9.00 15.31 17.21
CA GLN A 209 9.94 14.20 17.01
C GLN A 209 10.51 14.17 15.58
N ALA A 210 11.75 13.70 15.46
CA ALA A 210 12.36 13.41 14.16
C ALA A 210 12.01 11.99 13.71
N ASP A 211 11.74 11.82 12.41
CA ASP A 211 11.55 10.50 11.82
C ASP A 211 12.87 9.71 11.84
N GLY A 212 12.84 8.53 12.40
CA GLY A 212 13.94 7.55 12.40
C GLY A 212 13.53 6.23 11.75
N GLY A 213 12.36 6.17 11.09
CA GLY A 213 11.79 4.96 10.54
C GLY A 213 12.54 4.42 9.31
N VAL A 214 12.20 3.18 8.99
CA VAL A 214 12.71 2.49 7.79
C VAL A 214 11.78 2.75 6.62
N ARG A 215 12.34 2.89 5.44
CA ARG A 215 11.62 2.95 4.17
C ARG A 215 11.92 1.72 3.33
N VAL A 216 10.89 1.14 2.78
CA VAL A 216 11.01 0.10 1.75
C VAL A 216 10.98 0.79 0.39
N LEU A 217 12.12 0.85 -0.28
CA LEU A 217 12.27 1.51 -1.58
C LEU A 217 11.84 0.61 -2.73
N SER A 218 12.21 -0.68 -2.68
CA SER A 218 11.74 -1.68 -3.63
C SER A 218 11.63 -3.07 -3.01
N VAL A 219 10.77 -3.89 -3.63
CA VAL A 219 10.62 -5.32 -3.39
C VAL A 219 10.50 -5.98 -4.77
N ASP A 220 11.54 -6.69 -5.17
CA ASP A 220 11.63 -7.27 -6.51
C ASP A 220 11.77 -8.78 -6.43
N ALA A 221 10.99 -9.51 -7.24
CA ALA A 221 11.20 -10.94 -7.43
C ALA A 221 12.44 -11.15 -8.31
N VAL A 222 13.35 -11.97 -7.83
CA VAL A 222 14.60 -12.31 -8.55
C VAL A 222 14.76 -13.84 -8.63
N PRO A 223 15.63 -14.37 -9.48
CA PRO A 223 15.93 -15.79 -9.48
C PRO A 223 16.32 -16.29 -8.07
N GLY A 224 15.63 -17.32 -7.60
CA GLY A 224 15.87 -17.92 -6.27
C GLY A 224 15.29 -17.16 -5.07
N GLY A 225 14.55 -16.06 -5.26
CA GLY A 225 13.96 -15.33 -4.12
C GLY A 225 13.51 -13.93 -4.40
N TRP A 226 13.93 -13.01 -3.52
CA TRP A 226 13.57 -11.58 -3.63
C TRP A 226 14.77 -10.70 -3.31
N ALA A 227 14.76 -9.48 -3.86
CA ALA A 227 15.67 -8.40 -3.52
C ALA A 227 14.88 -7.24 -2.93
N LEU A 228 15.31 -6.75 -1.78
CA LEU A 228 14.75 -5.56 -1.14
C LEU A 228 15.77 -4.44 -1.16
N ALA A 229 15.34 -3.23 -1.48
CA ALA A 229 16.11 -2.02 -1.22
C ALA A 229 15.43 -1.24 -0.09
N LEU A 230 16.20 -0.94 0.93
CA LEU A 230 15.73 -0.30 2.15
C LEU A 230 16.54 0.97 2.42
N GLU A 231 15.94 1.92 3.12
CA GLU A 231 16.62 3.09 3.65
C GLU A 231 16.22 3.27 5.12
N GLY A 232 17.19 3.54 5.98
CA GLY A 232 16.97 3.74 7.40
C GLY A 232 18.07 4.57 8.03
N ARG A 233 17.90 4.93 9.30
CA ARG A 233 18.92 5.71 10.03
C ARG A 233 20.22 4.89 10.12
N ALA A 234 21.34 5.51 9.74
CA ALA A 234 22.63 4.85 9.78
C ALA A 234 22.96 4.37 11.20
N GLY A 235 23.50 3.16 11.31
CA GLY A 235 23.85 2.51 12.58
C GLY A 235 22.65 1.96 13.39
N SER A 236 21.40 2.21 12.97
CA SER A 236 20.23 1.71 13.67
C SER A 236 19.89 0.26 13.32
N GLU A 237 19.13 -0.37 14.22
CA GLU A 237 18.51 -1.66 13.98
C GLU A 237 17.04 -1.47 13.58
N ALA A 238 16.54 -2.41 12.77
CA ALA A 238 15.17 -2.42 12.35
C ALA A 238 14.63 -3.85 12.23
N THR A 239 13.33 -3.99 12.41
CA THR A 239 12.61 -5.23 12.15
C THR A 239 11.50 -4.96 11.13
N LEU A 240 11.51 -5.69 10.03
CA LEU A 240 10.44 -5.69 9.05
C LEU A 240 9.63 -6.97 9.18
N ARG A 241 8.31 -6.87 9.08
CA ARG A 241 7.43 -8.04 9.04
C ARG A 241 7.13 -8.41 7.60
N LEU A 242 7.37 -9.68 7.28
CA LEU A 242 7.17 -10.26 5.96
C LEU A 242 5.98 -11.21 5.99
N HIS A 243 5.12 -11.14 4.96
CA HIS A 243 3.92 -11.97 4.82
C HIS A 243 3.98 -12.77 3.50
N GLY A 244 3.15 -13.79 3.39
CA GLY A 244 3.07 -14.65 2.22
C GLY A 244 4.09 -15.80 2.27
N GLU A 245 4.88 -15.98 1.22
CA GLU A 245 5.88 -17.04 1.15
C GLU A 245 7.06 -16.71 2.08
N ALA A 246 7.27 -17.56 3.10
CA ALA A 246 8.34 -17.35 4.06
C ALA A 246 9.73 -17.59 3.42
N PRO A 247 10.64 -16.60 3.44
CA PRO A 247 12.00 -16.80 2.95
C PRO A 247 12.78 -17.80 3.83
N ALA A 248 13.71 -18.52 3.22
CA ALA A 248 14.59 -19.47 3.91
C ALA A 248 15.87 -18.82 4.43
N SER A 249 16.32 -17.73 3.80
CA SER A 249 17.54 -17.02 4.15
C SER A 249 17.40 -15.51 3.90
N ALA A 250 18.21 -14.73 4.61
CA ALA A 250 18.37 -13.31 4.41
C ALA A 250 19.85 -12.93 4.43
N SER A 251 20.27 -12.05 3.55
CA SER A 251 21.62 -11.51 3.51
C SER A 251 21.63 -10.05 3.02
N PRO A 252 22.05 -9.09 3.83
CA PRO A 252 22.29 -9.20 5.27
C PRO A 252 20.99 -9.34 6.05
N GLY A 253 21.07 -9.82 7.28
CA GLY A 253 19.97 -9.90 8.23
C GLY A 253 19.69 -11.30 8.75
N THR A 254 18.77 -11.40 9.70
CA THR A 254 18.30 -12.65 10.29
C THR A 254 16.80 -12.78 10.20
N LEU A 255 16.30 -14.00 10.06
CA LEU A 255 14.88 -14.33 10.00
C LEU A 255 14.43 -15.03 11.27
N ALA A 256 13.25 -14.67 11.75
CA ALA A 256 12.56 -15.34 12.85
C ALA A 256 11.08 -15.52 12.50
N ALA A 257 10.52 -16.69 12.77
CA ALA A 257 9.09 -16.92 12.58
C ALA A 257 8.29 -16.17 13.66
N GLU A 258 7.23 -15.45 13.26
CA GLU A 258 6.31 -14.74 14.15
C GLU A 258 4.86 -15.06 13.76
N GLY A 259 4.33 -16.18 14.26
CA GLY A 259 2.98 -16.63 13.90
C GLY A 259 2.85 -16.89 12.40
N ALA A 260 1.96 -16.16 11.73
CA ALA A 260 1.72 -16.25 10.28
C ALA A 260 2.68 -15.40 9.44
N SER A 261 3.60 -14.67 10.06
CA SER A 261 4.57 -13.79 9.41
C SER A 261 6.00 -14.20 9.73
N THR A 262 6.96 -13.55 9.07
CA THR A 262 8.40 -13.72 9.33
C THR A 262 8.99 -12.35 9.65
N ALA A 263 9.66 -12.23 10.80
CA ALA A 263 10.43 -11.04 11.13
C ALA A 263 11.79 -11.08 10.43
N LEU A 264 12.12 -10.02 9.74
CA LEU A 264 13.44 -9.76 9.17
C LEU A 264 14.11 -8.69 10.02
N ARG A 265 15.16 -9.08 10.77
CA ARG A 265 15.96 -8.17 11.59
C ARG A 265 17.19 -7.72 10.84
N LEU A 266 17.45 -6.42 10.85
CA LEU A 266 18.47 -5.76 10.06
C LEU A 266 19.21 -4.73 10.89
N ARG A 267 20.45 -4.45 10.49
CA ARG A 267 21.22 -3.30 10.96
C ARG A 267 21.67 -2.48 9.77
N PHE A 268 21.38 -1.18 9.79
CA PHE A 268 21.81 -0.26 8.74
C PHE A 268 23.29 0.08 8.91
N PRO A 269 24.07 0.11 7.80
CA PRO A 269 25.49 0.44 7.88
C PRO A 269 25.70 1.92 8.24
N GLY A 270 26.92 2.22 8.75
CA GLY A 270 27.38 3.58 9.03
C GLY A 270 27.25 4.00 10.48
N THR A 271 27.66 5.22 10.76
CA THR A 271 27.56 5.88 12.06
C THR A 271 26.28 6.70 12.16
N PRO A 272 25.75 6.98 13.38
CA PRO A 272 24.45 7.61 13.58
C PRO A 272 24.37 9.10 13.16
N ALA A 273 24.74 9.44 11.94
CA ALA A 273 24.78 10.81 11.44
C ALA A 273 24.02 10.99 10.11
N GLY A 274 22.91 10.26 9.91
CA GLY A 274 22.14 10.38 8.67
C GLY A 274 21.39 9.11 8.34
N PHE A 275 21.13 8.91 7.06
CA PHE A 275 20.45 7.72 6.55
C PHE A 275 21.37 6.93 5.64
N SER A 276 21.21 5.63 5.65
CA SER A 276 21.95 4.72 4.76
C SER A 276 20.99 3.78 4.03
N ARG A 277 21.42 3.32 2.86
CA ARG A 277 20.69 2.33 2.07
C ARG A 277 21.26 0.94 2.35
N LEU A 278 20.36 -0.03 2.33
CA LEU A 278 20.67 -1.43 2.56
C LEU A 278 19.97 -2.26 1.49
N ALA A 279 20.74 -3.03 0.74
CA ALA A 279 20.21 -4.06 -0.16
C ALA A 279 20.18 -5.40 0.59
N VAL A 280 19.04 -6.07 0.55
CA VAL A 280 18.82 -7.36 1.20
C VAL A 280 18.39 -8.39 0.18
N ARG A 281 19.04 -9.54 0.17
CA ARG A 281 18.61 -10.72 -0.59
C ARG A 281 17.90 -11.70 0.33
N LEU A 282 16.72 -12.13 -0.12
CA LEU A 282 15.92 -13.16 0.54
C LEU A 282 15.87 -14.40 -0.36
N GLY A 283 16.33 -15.54 0.14
CA GLY A 283 16.31 -16.81 -0.59
C GLY A 283 15.00 -17.56 -0.37
N ARG A 284 14.46 -18.20 -1.40
CA ARG A 284 13.35 -19.16 -1.29
C ARG A 284 13.83 -20.49 -0.71
N ARG A 285 12.92 -21.21 -0.05
CA ARG A 285 13.15 -22.63 0.19
C ARG A 285 13.16 -23.33 -1.17
N HIS A 286 14.22 -24.07 -1.46
CA HIS A 286 14.19 -24.99 -2.59
C HIS A 286 13.06 -26.00 -2.33
N ALA A 287 12.14 -26.12 -3.27
CA ALA A 287 11.25 -27.28 -3.26
C ALA A 287 12.12 -28.53 -3.39
N PRO A 288 11.92 -29.56 -2.56
CA PRO A 288 12.63 -30.82 -2.68
C PRO A 288 12.40 -31.47 -4.02
#